data_953520df8b2ee6ee59f59cb576f3d368
#
_entry.id   953520df8b2ee6ee59f59cb576f3d368
#
_cell.length_a   1.000
_cell.length_b   1.000
_cell.length_c   1.000
_cell.angle_alpha   90.00
_cell.angle_beta   90.00
_cell.angle_gamma   90.00
#
_symmetry.space_group_name_H-M   'P 1'
#
loop_
_entity.id
_entity.type
_entity.pdbx_description
1 polymer ?
#
loop_
_entity_poly.entity_id
_entity_poly.type
_entity_poly.pdbx_seq_one_letter_code
_entity_poly.pdbx_strand_id
1 'polypeptide(L)'
;LLMGVAGGGEEGYAAAMFYAVSYTIMSTASFGAIIALSRNGFEAENIDDFKGLNARNPWMAGLVLCIMASLAGIPPFLGFWTKLAVLGAAVKGDMLWLALVGVICAVIGAYYYLRVIKVMYFDEPVGEPLPANNDRVLGTVLGVNALALLALGLAWSPIMVWCQRAFAGLA
;
A
#
# COMPACT_ATOMS: atom_id res chain seq x y z
N LEU A 1 0.21 11.32 -6.52
CA LEU A 1 0.52 12.58 -5.86
C LEU A 1 0.39 13.75 -6.84
N LEU A 2 1.14 13.78 -7.95
CA LEU A 2 1.13 14.86 -8.92
C LEU A 2 -0.27 15.14 -9.51
N MET A 3 -1.10 14.12 -9.68
CA MET A 3 -2.49 14.28 -10.13
C MET A 3 -3.33 15.12 -9.16
N GLY A 4 -3.16 14.93 -7.85
CA GLY A 4 -3.84 15.77 -6.85
C GLY A 4 -3.40 17.23 -6.96
N VAL A 5 -2.09 17.46 -7.07
CA VAL A 5 -1.54 18.81 -7.25
C VAL A 5 -2.02 19.46 -8.56
N ALA A 6 -2.04 18.69 -9.66
CA ALA A 6 -2.51 19.15 -10.95
C ALA A 6 -4.00 19.51 -10.93
N GLY A 7 -4.83 18.79 -10.17
CA GLY A 7 -6.25 19.11 -9.96
C GLY A 7 -6.48 20.49 -9.36
N GLY A 8 -5.48 21.03 -8.67
CA GLY A 8 -5.50 22.39 -8.10
C GLY A 8 -6.52 22.56 -6.96
N GLY A 9 -6.52 23.78 -6.41
CA GLY A 9 -7.43 24.16 -5.32
C GLY A 9 -7.22 23.41 -4.01
N GLU A 10 -7.98 23.77 -2.99
CA GLU A 10 -7.89 23.15 -1.66
C GLU A 10 -8.08 21.62 -1.69
N GLU A 11 -9.04 21.14 -2.47
CA GLU A 11 -9.32 19.70 -2.58
C GLU A 11 -8.18 18.91 -3.23
N GLY A 12 -7.55 19.46 -4.27
CA GLY A 12 -6.44 18.83 -4.97
C GLY A 12 -5.20 18.71 -4.08
N TYR A 13 -4.86 19.77 -3.35
CA TYR A 13 -3.75 19.76 -2.41
C TYR A 13 -4.01 18.85 -1.22
N ALA A 14 -5.24 18.85 -0.69
CA ALA A 14 -5.64 17.93 0.38
C ALA A 14 -5.54 16.46 -0.07
N ALA A 15 -5.99 16.13 -1.28
CA ALA A 15 -5.87 14.80 -1.87
C ALA A 15 -4.41 14.39 -2.07
N ALA A 16 -3.55 15.33 -2.52
CA ALA A 16 -2.12 15.08 -2.67
C ALA A 16 -1.44 14.81 -1.32
N MET A 17 -1.77 15.58 -0.28
CA MET A 17 -1.26 15.36 1.08
C MET A 17 -1.74 14.03 1.66
N PHE A 18 -3.01 13.70 1.52
CA PHE A 18 -3.57 12.42 1.94
C PHE A 18 -2.85 11.25 1.24
N TYR A 19 -2.57 11.40 -0.07
CA TYR A 19 -1.77 10.43 -0.81
C TYR A 19 -0.37 10.29 -0.21
N ALA A 20 0.34 11.39 0.05
CA ALA A 20 1.70 11.35 0.59
C ALA A 20 1.77 10.65 1.95
N VAL A 21 0.87 11.01 2.88
CA VAL A 21 0.79 10.40 4.22
C VAL A 21 0.49 8.91 4.12
N SER A 22 -0.54 8.55 3.36
CA SER A 22 -0.94 7.14 3.20
C SER A 22 0.14 6.31 2.53
N TYR A 23 0.79 6.86 1.49
CA TYR A 23 1.87 6.16 0.78
C TYR A 23 3.09 5.94 1.67
N THR A 24 3.41 6.88 2.56
CA THR A 24 4.49 6.71 3.54
C THR A 24 4.23 5.50 4.45
N ILE A 25 3.00 5.34 4.94
CA ILE A 25 2.62 4.19 5.77
C ILE A 25 2.73 2.89 4.96
N MET A 26 2.19 2.86 3.74
CA MET A 26 2.23 1.69 2.87
C MET A 26 3.66 1.28 2.48
N SER A 27 4.51 2.25 2.09
CA SER A 27 5.90 1.97 1.70
C SER A 27 6.74 1.49 2.89
N THR A 28 6.56 2.10 4.06
CA THR A 28 7.24 1.65 5.28
C THR A 28 6.87 0.19 5.61
N ALA A 29 5.59 -0.17 5.51
CA ALA A 29 5.15 -1.56 5.70
C ALA A 29 5.77 -2.50 4.66
N SER A 30 5.81 -2.10 3.39
CA SER A 30 6.35 -2.92 2.29
C SER A 30 7.85 -3.19 2.47
N PHE A 31 8.65 -2.16 2.72
CA PHE A 31 10.07 -2.34 3.00
C PHE A 31 10.33 -3.11 4.30
N GLY A 32 9.52 -2.86 5.33
CA GLY A 32 9.58 -3.63 6.57
C GLY A 32 9.33 -5.13 6.35
N ALA A 33 8.42 -5.49 5.45
CA ALA A 33 8.15 -6.88 5.08
C ALA A 33 9.36 -7.53 4.38
N ILE A 34 9.98 -6.82 3.43
CA ILE A 34 11.19 -7.30 2.74
C ILE A 34 12.32 -7.52 3.74
N ILE A 35 12.57 -6.57 4.64
CA ILE A 35 13.59 -6.68 5.70
C ILE A 35 13.29 -7.86 6.63
N ALA A 36 12.01 -8.07 6.98
CA ALA A 36 11.61 -9.17 7.86
C ALA A 36 11.79 -10.56 7.21
N LEU A 37 11.72 -10.63 5.89
CA LEU A 37 11.94 -11.86 5.11
C LEU A 37 13.42 -12.06 4.74
N SER A 38 14.20 -10.98 4.66
CA SER A 38 15.63 -11.02 4.36
C SER A 38 16.45 -11.30 5.62
N ARG A 39 17.42 -12.24 5.56
CA ARG A 39 18.26 -12.62 6.73
C ARG A 39 19.56 -13.31 6.38
N ASN A 40 20.61 -13.05 7.20
CA ASN A 40 21.84 -13.84 7.31
C ASN A 40 22.36 -14.40 5.99
N GLY A 41 22.53 -13.52 4.98
CA GLY A 41 22.99 -13.92 3.65
C GLY A 41 21.90 -14.31 2.66
N PHE A 42 20.63 -14.27 3.07
CA PHE A 42 19.46 -14.38 2.18
C PHE A 42 18.75 -13.03 2.08
N GLU A 43 18.69 -12.48 0.89
CA GLU A 43 17.94 -11.26 0.58
C GLU A 43 16.71 -11.63 -0.26
N ALA A 44 15.52 -11.22 0.20
CA ALA A 44 14.26 -11.45 -0.51
C ALA A 44 14.09 -10.42 -1.64
N GLU A 45 14.90 -10.55 -2.70
CA GLU A 45 14.91 -9.61 -3.83
C GLU A 45 13.98 -10.00 -4.96
N ASN A 46 13.67 -11.30 -5.08
CA ASN A 46 12.86 -11.83 -6.16
C ASN A 46 11.45 -12.16 -5.70
N ILE A 47 10.49 -12.05 -6.61
CA ILE A 47 9.10 -12.48 -6.33
C ILE A 47 9.06 -13.97 -5.99
N ASP A 48 9.95 -14.76 -6.56
CA ASP A 48 10.04 -16.20 -6.32
C ASP A 48 10.41 -16.55 -4.87
N ASP A 49 11.08 -15.65 -4.16
CA ASP A 49 11.44 -15.80 -2.75
C ASP A 49 10.20 -15.83 -1.83
N PHE A 50 9.07 -15.29 -2.32
CA PHE A 50 7.78 -15.30 -1.63
C PHE A 50 6.95 -16.56 -1.89
N LYS A 51 7.41 -17.49 -2.77
CA LYS A 51 6.66 -18.72 -3.09
C LYS A 51 6.31 -19.54 -1.86
N GLY A 52 5.03 -19.86 -1.73
CA GLY A 52 4.52 -20.68 -0.66
C GLY A 52 4.69 -20.06 0.74
N LEU A 53 4.83 -18.74 0.85
CA LEU A 53 5.00 -18.07 2.15
C LEU A 53 3.86 -18.41 3.11
N ASN A 54 2.63 -18.54 2.61
CA ASN A 54 1.48 -18.94 3.44
C ASN A 54 1.65 -20.33 4.08
N ALA A 55 2.22 -21.30 3.37
CA ALA A 55 2.48 -22.62 3.90
C ALA A 55 3.60 -22.63 4.96
N ARG A 56 4.57 -21.70 4.85
CA ARG A 56 5.73 -21.59 5.73
C ARG A 56 5.46 -20.73 6.96
N ASN A 57 4.80 -19.58 6.77
CA ASN A 57 4.48 -18.61 7.81
C ASN A 57 3.17 -17.87 7.48
N PRO A 58 2.00 -18.44 7.87
CA PRO A 58 0.69 -17.87 7.57
C PRO A 58 0.50 -16.45 8.13
N TRP A 59 1.09 -16.15 9.30
CA TRP A 59 0.99 -14.82 9.90
C TRP A 59 1.68 -13.77 9.04
N MET A 60 2.93 -14.04 8.64
CA MET A 60 3.68 -13.12 7.76
C MET A 60 2.99 -12.98 6.40
N ALA A 61 2.49 -14.08 5.83
CA ALA A 61 1.72 -14.04 4.58
C ALA A 61 0.48 -13.17 4.70
N GLY A 62 -0.25 -13.23 5.82
CA GLY A 62 -1.39 -12.37 6.11
C GLY A 62 -1.03 -10.88 6.19
N LEU A 63 0.09 -10.54 6.83
CA LEU A 63 0.58 -9.17 6.89
C LEU A 63 0.97 -8.64 5.50
N VAL A 64 1.72 -9.43 4.74
CA VAL A 64 2.10 -9.07 3.36
C VAL A 64 0.87 -8.97 2.46
N LEU A 65 -0.15 -9.82 2.64
CA LEU A 65 -1.43 -9.71 1.95
C LEU A 65 -2.08 -8.35 2.18
N CYS A 66 -2.18 -7.90 3.44
CA CYS A 66 -2.75 -6.60 3.80
C CYS A 66 -1.99 -5.45 3.11
N ILE A 67 -0.65 -5.53 3.10
CA ILE A 67 0.22 -4.52 2.47
C ILE A 67 -0.01 -4.50 0.95
N MET A 68 0.06 -5.65 0.29
CA MET A 68 -0.10 -5.76 -1.17
C MET A 68 -1.51 -5.39 -1.62
N ALA A 69 -2.54 -5.77 -0.87
CA ALA A 69 -3.92 -5.38 -1.13
C ALA A 69 -4.13 -3.86 -1.00
N SER A 70 -3.51 -3.23 -0.01
CA SER A 70 -3.53 -1.77 0.14
C SER A 70 -2.81 -1.09 -1.03
N LEU A 71 -1.61 -1.53 -1.42
CA LEU A 71 -0.86 -1.00 -2.55
C LEU A 71 -1.60 -1.22 -3.88
N ALA A 72 -2.26 -2.35 -4.07
CA ALA A 72 -3.13 -2.60 -5.22
C ALA A 72 -4.32 -1.64 -5.27
N GLY A 73 -4.78 -1.16 -4.12
CA GLY A 73 -5.94 -0.29 -4.00
C GLY A 73 -7.25 -1.08 -3.90
N ILE A 74 -7.22 -2.21 -3.20
CA ILE A 74 -8.41 -3.05 -2.96
C ILE A 74 -9.17 -2.50 -1.74
N PRO A 75 -10.50 -2.29 -1.81
CA PRO A 75 -11.29 -1.98 -0.63
C PRO A 75 -11.24 -3.17 0.37
N PRO A 76 -11.25 -2.92 1.67
CA PRO A 76 -11.41 -1.66 2.39
C PRO A 76 -10.09 -1.00 2.81
N PHE A 77 -8.95 -1.37 2.22
CA PHE A 77 -7.63 -0.86 2.62
C PHE A 77 -7.42 0.62 2.29
N LEU A 78 -6.51 1.27 3.01
CA LEU A 78 -6.20 2.70 2.92
C LEU A 78 -5.84 3.14 1.49
N GLY A 79 -5.09 2.33 0.74
CA GLY A 79 -4.66 2.64 -0.63
C GLY A 79 -5.79 2.82 -1.64
N PHE A 80 -6.96 2.21 -1.42
CA PHE A 80 -8.14 2.43 -2.25
C PHE A 80 -8.62 3.87 -2.15
N TRP A 81 -8.85 4.37 -0.93
CA TRP A 81 -9.33 5.73 -0.69
C TRP A 81 -8.35 6.79 -1.15
N THR A 82 -7.06 6.51 -0.99
CA THR A 82 -5.97 7.37 -1.45
C THR A 82 -6.01 7.57 -2.96
N LYS A 83 -6.15 6.49 -3.73
CA LYS A 83 -6.27 6.55 -5.19
C LYS A 83 -7.56 7.26 -5.61
N LEU A 84 -8.67 6.93 -4.95
CA LEU A 84 -9.97 7.54 -5.23
C LEU A 84 -9.94 9.07 -5.02
N ALA A 85 -9.29 9.53 -3.96
CA ALA A 85 -9.17 10.96 -3.65
C ALA A 85 -8.42 11.73 -4.75
N VAL A 86 -7.26 11.24 -5.20
CA VAL A 86 -6.48 11.94 -6.24
C VAL A 86 -7.11 11.85 -7.63
N LEU A 87 -7.80 10.74 -7.95
CA LEU A 87 -8.57 10.61 -9.18
C LEU A 87 -9.76 11.56 -9.18
N GLY A 88 -10.48 11.64 -8.04
CA GLY A 88 -11.60 12.58 -7.88
C GLY A 88 -11.16 14.03 -8.01
N ALA A 89 -10.00 14.39 -7.43
CA ALA A 89 -9.44 15.74 -7.58
C ALA A 89 -9.10 16.08 -9.05
N ALA A 90 -8.52 15.14 -9.80
CA ALA A 90 -8.23 15.34 -11.22
C ALA A 90 -9.50 15.53 -12.06
N VAL A 91 -10.58 14.78 -11.76
CA VAL A 91 -11.87 14.93 -12.45
C VAL A 91 -12.52 16.29 -12.14
N LYS A 92 -12.48 16.73 -10.89
CA LYS A 92 -13.01 18.04 -10.46
C LYS A 92 -12.22 19.21 -11.06
N GLY A 93 -10.92 19.02 -11.32
CA GLY A 93 -10.06 19.98 -12.01
C GLY A 93 -10.16 19.94 -13.54
N ASP A 94 -11.25 19.38 -14.09
CA ASP A 94 -11.49 19.24 -15.54
C ASP A 94 -10.41 18.46 -16.31
N MET A 95 -9.61 17.64 -15.58
CA MET A 95 -8.55 16.80 -16.16
C MET A 95 -8.97 15.34 -16.26
N LEU A 96 -10.13 15.06 -16.87
CA LEU A 96 -10.65 13.70 -17.04
C LEU A 96 -9.66 12.77 -17.75
N TRP A 97 -8.97 13.28 -18.76
CA TRP A 97 -7.94 12.50 -19.48
C TRP A 97 -6.83 12.01 -18.55
N LEU A 98 -6.39 12.86 -17.60
CA LEU A 98 -5.37 12.50 -16.62
C LEU A 98 -5.88 11.46 -15.63
N ALA A 99 -7.15 11.57 -15.20
CA ALA A 99 -7.80 10.57 -14.37
C ALA A 99 -7.86 9.21 -15.08
N LEU A 100 -8.20 9.15 -16.38
CA LEU A 100 -8.22 7.93 -17.16
C LEU A 100 -6.83 7.30 -17.27
N VAL A 101 -5.79 8.07 -17.55
CA VAL A 101 -4.40 7.58 -17.54
C VAL A 101 -4.04 7.03 -16.16
N GLY A 102 -4.43 7.73 -15.09
CA GLY A 102 -4.20 7.29 -13.71
C GLY A 102 -4.87 5.96 -13.38
N VAL A 103 -6.09 5.73 -13.85
CA VAL A 103 -6.80 4.44 -13.69
C VAL A 103 -6.04 3.33 -14.43
N ILE A 104 -5.64 3.54 -15.68
CA ILE A 104 -4.88 2.56 -16.46
C ILE A 104 -3.58 2.19 -15.73
N CYS A 105 -2.82 3.19 -15.28
CA CYS A 105 -1.59 2.97 -14.52
C CYS A 105 -1.85 2.24 -13.19
N ALA A 106 -2.97 2.54 -12.52
CA ALA A 106 -3.36 1.86 -11.28
C ALA A 106 -3.68 0.37 -11.51
N VAL A 107 -4.35 0.03 -12.63
CA VAL A 107 -4.63 -1.37 -13.02
C VAL A 107 -3.34 -2.12 -13.32
N ILE A 108 -2.43 -1.51 -14.08
CA ILE A 108 -1.12 -2.10 -14.36
C ILE A 108 -0.35 -2.35 -13.05
N GLY A 109 -0.33 -1.36 -12.15
CA GLY A 109 0.31 -1.51 -10.84
C GLY A 109 -0.33 -2.61 -9.98
N ALA A 110 -1.66 -2.71 -9.98
CA ALA A 110 -2.38 -3.74 -9.24
C ALA A 110 -1.99 -5.15 -9.70
N TYR A 111 -1.73 -5.36 -10.99
CA TYR A 111 -1.26 -6.65 -11.52
C TYR A 111 0.01 -7.14 -10.81
N TYR A 112 1.00 -6.25 -10.60
CA TYR A 112 2.25 -6.63 -9.92
C TYR A 112 2.03 -7.01 -8.47
N TYR A 113 1.21 -6.28 -7.74
CA TYR A 113 0.89 -6.59 -6.34
C TYR A 113 0.09 -7.89 -6.20
N LEU A 114 -0.88 -8.12 -7.09
CA LEU A 114 -1.66 -9.36 -7.13
C LEU A 114 -0.79 -10.57 -7.51
N ARG A 115 0.23 -10.37 -8.35
CA ARG A 115 1.20 -11.43 -8.68
C ARG A 115 1.96 -11.88 -7.44
N VAL A 116 2.38 -10.96 -6.56
CA VAL A 116 3.02 -11.33 -5.28
C VAL A 116 2.07 -12.15 -4.42
N ILE A 117 0.82 -11.71 -4.27
CA ILE A 117 -0.21 -12.45 -3.52
C ILE A 117 -0.40 -13.86 -4.10
N LYS A 118 -0.50 -13.97 -5.42
CA LYS A 118 -0.65 -15.27 -6.11
C LYS A 118 0.50 -16.22 -5.77
N VAL A 119 1.72 -15.75 -5.88
CA VAL A 119 2.93 -16.56 -5.60
C VAL A 119 3.00 -17.01 -4.15
N MET A 120 2.60 -16.15 -3.21
CA MET A 120 2.61 -16.44 -1.77
C MET A 120 1.61 -17.52 -1.37
N TYR A 121 0.43 -17.52 -2.00
CA TYR A 121 -0.70 -18.36 -1.56
C TYR A 121 -0.92 -19.60 -2.42
N PHE A 122 -0.54 -19.58 -3.69
CA PHE A 122 -0.92 -20.62 -4.65
C PHE A 122 0.27 -21.37 -5.26
N ASP A 123 1.49 -20.84 -5.18
CA ASP A 123 2.67 -21.53 -5.69
C ASP A 123 3.31 -22.38 -4.57
N GLU A 124 3.91 -23.52 -4.95
CA GLU A 124 4.60 -24.40 -4.01
C GLU A 124 5.86 -23.74 -3.44
N PRO A 125 6.17 -23.96 -2.15
CA PRO A 125 7.39 -23.44 -1.56
C PRO A 125 8.64 -24.02 -2.24
N VAL A 126 9.56 -23.14 -2.63
CA VAL A 126 10.85 -23.53 -3.24
C VAL A 126 11.98 -23.19 -2.27
N GLY A 127 12.95 -24.11 -2.10
CA GLY A 127 14.12 -23.92 -1.25
C GLY A 127 13.88 -24.29 0.23
N GLU A 128 14.86 -23.97 1.07
CA GLU A 128 14.80 -24.26 2.52
C GLU A 128 13.74 -23.40 3.23
N PRO A 129 13.20 -23.88 4.38
CA PRO A 129 12.29 -23.09 5.18
C PRO A 129 12.92 -21.75 5.55
N LEU A 130 12.18 -20.65 5.36
CA LEU A 130 12.63 -19.35 5.84
C LEU A 130 12.94 -19.44 7.33
N PRO A 131 14.14 -19.02 7.77
CA PRO A 131 14.49 -19.08 9.19
C PRO A 131 13.47 -18.28 10.01
N ALA A 132 13.06 -18.83 11.15
CA ALA A 132 12.11 -18.16 12.02
C ALA A 132 12.62 -16.78 12.42
N ASN A 133 11.78 -15.76 12.23
CA ASN A 133 12.10 -14.42 12.70
C ASN A 133 12.00 -14.36 14.22
N ASN A 134 13.13 -14.33 14.91
CA ASN A 134 13.19 -14.15 16.36
C ASN A 134 13.16 -12.66 16.77
N ASP A 135 13.17 -11.72 15.81
CA ASP A 135 13.05 -10.30 16.12
C ASP A 135 11.58 -9.94 16.36
N ARG A 136 11.19 -10.03 17.65
CA ARG A 136 9.84 -9.70 18.09
C ARG A 136 9.50 -8.22 17.85
N VAL A 137 10.48 -7.33 17.91
CA VAL A 137 10.25 -5.89 17.71
C VAL A 137 9.87 -5.62 16.27
N LEU A 138 10.66 -6.13 15.31
CA LEU A 138 10.37 -5.98 13.88
C LEU A 138 9.01 -6.60 13.52
N GLY A 139 8.74 -7.81 14.01
CA GLY A 139 7.47 -8.50 13.78
C GLY A 139 6.27 -7.72 14.34
N THR A 140 6.41 -7.12 15.54
CA THR A 140 5.34 -6.31 16.14
C THR A 140 5.12 -5.00 15.36
N VAL A 141 6.19 -4.28 15.04
CA VAL A 141 6.10 -3.02 14.28
C VAL A 141 5.48 -3.25 12.90
N LEU A 142 5.91 -4.30 12.20
CA LEU A 142 5.33 -4.68 10.91
C LEU A 142 3.85 -5.06 11.06
N GLY A 143 3.51 -5.85 12.08
CA GLY A 143 2.14 -6.26 12.37
C GLY A 143 1.23 -5.05 12.62
N VAL A 144 1.65 -4.13 13.48
CA VAL A 144 0.90 -2.90 13.77
C VAL A 144 0.73 -2.06 12.50
N ASN A 145 1.80 -1.88 11.71
CA ASN A 145 1.73 -1.07 10.49
C ASN A 145 0.81 -1.73 9.43
N ALA A 146 0.94 -3.03 9.19
CA ALA A 146 0.11 -3.75 8.21
C ALA A 146 -1.38 -3.74 8.60
N LEU A 147 -1.69 -3.96 9.89
CA LEU A 147 -3.06 -3.91 10.39
C LEU A 147 -3.60 -2.46 10.40
N ALA A 148 -2.74 -1.47 10.61
CA ALA A 148 -3.12 -0.07 10.50
C ALA A 148 -3.61 0.28 9.08
N LEU A 149 -3.09 -0.35 8.02
CA LEU A 149 -3.57 -0.12 6.65
C LEU A 149 -5.04 -0.52 6.48
N LEU A 150 -5.49 -1.57 7.17
CA LEU A 150 -6.89 -1.97 7.19
C LEU A 150 -7.71 -1.02 8.08
N ALA A 151 -7.25 -0.77 9.31
CA ALA A 151 -7.97 0.06 10.27
C ALA A 151 -8.14 1.49 9.76
N LEU A 152 -7.07 2.10 9.23
CA LEU A 152 -7.11 3.43 8.63
C LEU A 152 -7.89 3.46 7.32
N GLY A 153 -7.95 2.36 6.59
CA GLY A 153 -8.81 2.23 5.43
C GLY A 153 -10.29 2.25 5.79
N LEU A 154 -10.69 1.57 6.88
CA LEU A 154 -12.06 1.61 7.41
C LEU A 154 -12.38 3.00 8.03
N ALA A 155 -11.39 3.67 8.60
CA ALA A 155 -11.50 4.98 9.22
C ALA A 155 -10.66 6.06 8.49
N TRP A 156 -10.72 6.11 7.16
CA TRP A 156 -9.92 7.04 6.34
C TRP A 156 -10.34 8.51 6.49
N SER A 157 -11.63 8.75 6.79
CA SER A 157 -12.25 10.07 6.81
C SER A 157 -11.55 11.07 7.76
N PRO A 158 -11.18 10.76 9.01
CA PRO A 158 -10.47 11.69 9.88
C PRO A 158 -9.16 12.20 9.27
N ILE A 159 -8.38 11.33 8.64
CA ILE A 159 -7.11 11.74 8.02
C ILE A 159 -7.38 12.69 6.85
N MET A 160 -8.37 12.39 6.02
CA MET A 160 -8.76 13.26 4.92
C MET A 160 -9.24 14.64 5.42
N VAL A 161 -10.04 14.68 6.47
CA VAL A 161 -10.49 15.94 7.10
C VAL A 161 -9.30 16.76 7.63
N TRP A 162 -8.30 16.14 8.22
CA TRP A 162 -7.07 16.84 8.64
C TRP A 162 -6.31 17.41 7.44
N CYS A 163 -6.20 16.66 6.37
CA CYS A 163 -5.58 17.15 5.13
C CYS A 163 -6.36 18.34 4.52
N GLN A 164 -7.69 18.28 4.52
CA GLN A 164 -8.54 19.39 4.06
C GLN A 164 -8.36 20.65 4.92
N ARG A 165 -8.34 20.49 6.24
CA ARG A 165 -8.12 21.63 7.17
C ARG A 165 -6.75 22.29 6.99
N ALA A 166 -5.73 21.52 6.59
CA ALA A 166 -4.39 22.05 6.37
C ALA A 166 -4.33 23.03 5.18
N PHE A 167 -5.27 22.94 4.25
CA PHE A 167 -5.34 23.78 3.06
C PHE A 167 -6.57 24.70 3.05
N ALA A 168 -7.41 24.63 4.08
CA ALA A 168 -8.55 25.54 4.22
C ALA A 168 -8.06 27.01 4.32
N GLY A 169 -8.46 27.83 3.35
CA GLY A 169 -8.07 29.25 3.28
C GLY A 169 -6.90 29.55 2.33
N LEU A 170 -6.46 28.57 1.52
CA LEU A 170 -5.46 28.80 0.46
C LEU A 170 -6.10 29.11 -0.91
N ALA A 171 -7.42 29.35 -0.95
CA ALA A 171 -8.17 29.69 -2.17
C ALA A 171 -8.17 31.21 -2.43
#